data_c2b98feb92c13f22186879d704ff734a
#
_entry.id   c2b98feb92c13f22186879d704ff734a
#
_cell.length_a   1.000
_cell.length_b   1.000
_cell.length_c   1.000
_cell.angle_alpha   90.00
_cell.angle_beta   90.00
_cell.angle_gamma   90.00
#
_symmetry.space_group_name_H-M   'P 1'
#
loop_
_entity.id
_entity.type
_entity.pdbx_description
1 polymer ?
#
loop_
_entity_poly.entity_id
_entity_poly.type
_entity_poly.pdbx_seq_one_letter_code
_entity_poly.pdbx_strand_id
1 'polypeptide(L)'
;KESSAASDVYKRQYQARAHAHAVEMFGKTQVFRAGTIGTLAEKTAYGFVKKYLEENGIAAGNAEIDRLTAGCVGVRRTTGQHPGGLVVVPDDMDIEDFCPVQHPADDPDSDTITTHFEYHCMEDNLLKLDMLGHDDPTMIRMLENLTGVNARAIPLDDPDTMSIFISSKVLGYENDEVLGPTGAVAIPEFNTRFTRQMLVDTQPKDFV
;
A
#
# COMPACT_ATOMS: atom_id res chain seq x y z
N LYS A 1 -22.49 -4.57 11.99
CA LYS A 1 -21.60 -3.37 11.99
C LYS A 1 -20.38 -3.46 12.92
N GLU A 2 -20.18 -4.57 13.62
CA GLU A 2 -19.05 -4.72 14.54
C GLU A 2 -17.76 -5.27 13.89
N SER A 3 -17.84 -5.83 12.69
CA SER A 3 -16.70 -6.55 12.12
C SER A 3 -15.62 -5.66 11.48
N SER A 4 -15.97 -4.55 10.83
CA SER A 4 -14.97 -3.72 10.14
C SER A 4 -14.16 -2.85 11.09
N ALA A 5 -14.79 -2.30 12.13
CA ALA A 5 -14.10 -1.50 13.14
C ALA A 5 -13.18 -2.35 14.03
N ALA A 6 -13.60 -3.60 14.34
CA ALA A 6 -12.79 -4.52 15.14
C ALA A 6 -11.55 -4.99 14.36
N SER A 7 -11.67 -5.27 13.05
CA SER A 7 -10.52 -5.70 12.24
C SER A 7 -9.48 -4.59 12.08
N ASP A 8 -9.90 -3.35 11.90
CA ASP A 8 -8.99 -2.19 11.83
C ASP A 8 -8.26 -1.92 13.16
N VAL A 9 -8.94 -2.12 14.27
CA VAL A 9 -8.32 -1.99 15.60
C VAL A 9 -7.29 -3.10 15.83
N TYR A 10 -7.62 -4.35 15.50
CA TYR A 10 -6.67 -5.47 15.62
C TYR A 10 -5.45 -5.30 14.72
N LYS A 11 -5.64 -4.94 13.47
CA LYS A 11 -4.57 -4.69 12.50
C LYS A 11 -3.58 -3.63 13.01
N ARG A 12 -4.08 -2.48 13.45
CA ARG A 12 -3.26 -1.38 13.97
C ARG A 12 -2.54 -1.76 15.26
N GLN A 13 -3.19 -2.49 16.16
CA GLN A 13 -2.58 -2.92 17.42
C GLN A 13 -1.45 -3.94 17.21
N TYR A 14 -1.63 -4.93 16.33
CA TYR A 14 -0.58 -5.92 16.07
C TYR A 14 0.61 -5.33 15.33
N GLN A 15 0.39 -4.48 14.35
CA GLN A 15 1.48 -3.80 13.65
C GLN A 15 2.27 -2.91 14.62
N ALA A 16 1.60 -2.14 15.47
CA ALA A 16 2.24 -1.30 16.48
C ALA A 16 3.08 -2.14 17.47
N ARG A 17 2.58 -3.31 17.88
CA ARG A 17 3.32 -4.23 18.73
C ARG A 17 4.55 -4.82 18.04
N ALA A 18 4.44 -5.19 16.77
CA ALA A 18 5.58 -5.67 15.97
C ALA A 18 6.65 -4.59 15.84
N HIS A 19 6.25 -3.35 15.59
CA HIS A 19 7.17 -2.21 15.56
C HIS A 19 7.83 -1.96 16.92
N ALA A 20 7.06 -2.02 18.02
CA ALA A 20 7.61 -1.88 19.38
C ALA A 20 8.61 -3.00 19.69
N HIS A 21 8.30 -4.23 19.27
CA HIS A 21 9.22 -5.36 19.46
C HIS A 21 10.53 -5.20 18.66
N ALA A 22 10.48 -4.64 17.47
CA ALA A 22 11.71 -4.31 16.73
C ALA A 22 12.57 -3.28 17.50
N VAL A 23 11.93 -2.29 18.12
CA VAL A 23 12.62 -1.32 18.99
C VAL A 23 13.21 -1.99 20.23
N GLU A 24 12.52 -2.99 20.83
CA GLU A 24 13.05 -3.79 21.95
C GLU A 24 14.27 -4.62 21.53
N MET A 25 14.24 -5.20 20.31
CA MET A 25 15.32 -6.05 19.80
C MET A 25 16.58 -5.27 19.42
N PHE A 26 16.42 -4.14 18.77
CA PHE A 26 17.53 -3.39 18.16
C PHE A 26 17.91 -2.10 18.92
N GLY A 27 17.09 -1.68 19.87
CA GLY A 27 17.31 -0.44 20.62
C GLY A 27 16.53 0.77 20.11
N LYS A 28 16.17 1.67 21.01
CA LYS A 28 15.40 2.88 20.72
C LYS A 28 16.13 3.87 19.81
N THR A 29 17.44 3.88 19.89
CA THR A 29 18.31 4.79 19.13
C THR A 29 18.71 4.22 17.77
N GLN A 30 18.40 2.95 17.49
CA GLN A 30 18.76 2.25 16.27
C GLN A 30 17.57 1.98 15.33
N VAL A 31 16.33 2.23 15.75
CA VAL A 31 15.14 1.95 14.93
C VAL A 31 14.35 3.21 14.64
N PHE A 32 14.23 3.53 13.37
CA PHE A 32 13.51 4.71 12.89
C PHE A 32 12.41 4.32 11.90
N ARG A 33 11.34 5.10 11.83
CA ARG A 33 10.35 4.94 10.75
C ARG A 33 10.97 5.40 9.44
N ALA A 34 10.75 4.64 8.37
CA ALA A 34 11.17 5.09 7.04
C ALA A 34 10.33 6.29 6.60
N GLY A 35 10.98 7.34 6.16
CA GLY A 35 10.34 8.49 5.54
C GLY A 35 9.96 8.20 4.08
N THR A 36 9.03 8.98 3.57
CA THR A 36 8.66 8.99 2.15
C THR A 36 8.69 10.42 1.62
N ILE A 37 9.02 10.58 0.35
CA ILE A 37 8.98 11.86 -0.34
C ILE A 37 8.00 11.75 -1.50
N GLY A 38 6.89 12.49 -1.41
CA GLY A 38 5.94 12.60 -2.49
C GLY A 38 6.45 13.55 -3.58
N THR A 39 6.50 13.08 -4.81
CA THR A 39 6.87 13.88 -5.98
C THR A 39 5.69 14.09 -6.90
N LEU A 40 5.81 15.08 -7.79
CA LEU A 40 4.81 15.31 -8.83
C LEU A 40 4.88 14.21 -9.88
N ALA A 41 3.81 13.43 -10.00
CA ALA A 41 3.62 12.47 -11.09
C ALA A 41 3.21 13.22 -12.38
N GLU A 42 3.52 12.64 -13.52
CA GLU A 42 3.29 13.22 -14.86
C GLU A 42 1.85 13.72 -15.05
N LYS A 43 0.86 12.91 -14.73
CA LYS A 43 -0.56 13.29 -14.86
C LYS A 43 -0.94 14.50 -14.01
N THR A 44 -0.39 14.61 -12.81
CA THR A 44 -0.61 15.74 -11.90
C THR A 44 0.11 16.98 -12.39
N ALA A 45 1.35 16.85 -12.85
CA ALA A 45 2.14 17.92 -13.44
C ALA A 45 1.45 18.49 -14.69
N TYR A 46 0.95 17.63 -15.58
CA TYR A 46 0.18 18.03 -16.75
C TYR A 46 -1.08 18.83 -16.37
N GLY A 47 -1.82 18.39 -15.37
CA GLY A 47 -2.98 19.11 -14.86
C GLY A 47 -2.64 20.51 -14.32
N PHE A 48 -1.54 20.65 -13.60
CA PHE A 48 -1.06 21.94 -13.11
C PHE A 48 -0.62 22.88 -14.24
N VAL A 49 0.11 22.37 -15.23
CA VAL A 49 0.52 23.14 -16.39
C VAL A 49 -0.69 23.66 -17.16
N LYS A 50 -1.65 22.79 -17.46
CA LYS A 50 -2.88 23.22 -18.13
C LYS A 50 -3.63 24.30 -17.38
N LYS A 51 -3.83 24.09 -16.10
CA LYS A 51 -4.52 25.05 -15.23
C LYS A 51 -3.80 26.40 -15.20
N TYR A 52 -2.47 26.41 -15.07
CA TYR A 52 -1.67 27.62 -15.09
C TYR A 52 -1.83 28.40 -16.41
N LEU A 53 -1.75 27.70 -17.55
CA LEU A 53 -1.90 28.31 -18.87
C LEU A 53 -3.29 28.91 -19.06
N GLU A 54 -4.33 28.21 -18.64
CA GLU A 54 -5.72 28.70 -18.69
C GLU A 54 -5.94 29.93 -17.81
N GLU A 55 -5.47 29.90 -16.56
CA GLU A 55 -5.61 31.02 -15.60
C GLU A 55 -4.87 32.28 -16.04
N ASN A 56 -3.78 32.11 -16.80
CA ASN A 56 -2.98 33.24 -17.30
C ASN A 56 -3.30 33.63 -18.75
N GLY A 57 -4.30 32.98 -19.39
CA GLY A 57 -4.67 33.26 -20.76
C GLY A 57 -3.57 32.98 -21.79
N ILE A 58 -2.66 32.05 -21.47
CA ILE A 58 -1.52 31.70 -22.36
C ILE A 58 -1.95 30.58 -23.29
N ALA A 59 -1.94 30.84 -24.58
CA ALA A 59 -2.15 29.82 -25.61
C ALA A 59 -0.86 29.02 -25.84
N ALA A 60 -0.91 27.71 -25.61
CA ALA A 60 0.23 26.82 -25.85
C ALA A 60 -0.20 25.58 -26.63
N GLY A 61 0.64 25.11 -27.54
CA GLY A 61 0.45 23.84 -28.24
C GLY A 61 0.83 22.65 -27.35
N ASN A 62 0.42 21.45 -27.75
CA ASN A 62 0.67 20.23 -26.98
C ASN A 62 2.14 20.00 -26.69
N ALA A 63 3.04 20.22 -27.63
CA ALA A 63 4.49 20.05 -27.42
C ALA A 63 5.04 20.98 -26.34
N GLU A 64 4.53 22.21 -26.21
CA GLU A 64 4.94 23.13 -25.16
C GLU A 64 4.35 22.71 -23.80
N ILE A 65 3.11 22.23 -23.77
CA ILE A 65 2.50 21.67 -22.56
C ILE A 65 3.31 20.46 -22.09
N ASP A 66 3.69 19.56 -22.99
CA ASP A 66 4.49 18.37 -22.64
C ASP A 66 5.88 18.76 -22.13
N ARG A 67 6.53 19.76 -22.74
CA ARG A 67 7.84 20.28 -22.32
C ARG A 67 7.77 20.87 -20.89
N LEU A 68 6.77 21.68 -20.61
CA LEU A 68 6.55 22.26 -19.29
C LEU A 68 6.21 21.17 -18.26
N THR A 69 5.40 20.20 -18.63
CA THR A 69 5.05 19.05 -17.79
C THR A 69 6.29 18.26 -17.42
N ALA A 70 7.14 17.94 -18.39
CA ALA A 70 8.38 17.20 -18.15
C ALA A 70 9.32 17.95 -17.17
N GLY A 71 9.33 19.28 -17.21
CA GLY A 71 10.09 20.11 -16.27
C GLY A 71 9.52 20.11 -14.83
N CYS A 72 8.26 19.72 -14.65
CA CYS A 72 7.60 19.67 -13.36
C CYS A 72 7.57 18.25 -12.75
N VAL A 73 7.73 17.21 -13.56
CA VAL A 73 7.74 15.81 -13.09
C VAL A 73 8.91 15.58 -12.15
N GLY A 74 8.67 14.85 -11.04
CA GLY A 74 9.69 14.51 -10.07
C GLY A 74 10.01 15.61 -9.05
N VAL A 75 9.42 16.80 -9.18
CA VAL A 75 9.57 17.85 -8.15
C VAL A 75 9.02 17.35 -6.82
N ARG A 76 9.84 17.46 -5.77
CA ARG A 76 9.48 17.09 -4.40
C ARG A 76 8.39 18.02 -3.88
N ARG A 77 7.37 17.44 -3.27
CA ARG A 77 6.20 18.19 -2.82
C ARG A 77 5.90 18.01 -1.34
N THR A 78 5.88 16.78 -0.87
CA THR A 78 5.49 16.45 0.50
C THR A 78 6.44 15.42 1.08
N THR A 79 6.59 15.47 2.41
CA THR A 79 7.20 14.39 3.18
C THR A 79 6.12 13.60 3.88
N GLY A 80 6.38 12.33 4.16
CA GLY A 80 5.44 11.46 4.83
C GLY A 80 6.15 10.30 5.53
N GLN A 81 5.37 9.42 6.08
CA GLN A 81 5.81 8.20 6.76
C GLN A 81 5.46 6.98 5.91
N HIS A 82 6.41 6.08 5.74
CA HIS A 82 6.13 4.77 5.13
C HIS A 82 5.22 3.94 6.06
N PRO A 83 4.15 3.31 5.57
CA PRO A 83 3.14 2.67 6.41
C PRO A 83 3.65 1.45 7.20
N GLY A 84 4.73 0.81 6.78
CA GLY A 84 5.26 -0.39 7.42
C GLY A 84 6.78 -0.46 7.50
N GLY A 85 7.50 0.51 6.93
CA GLY A 85 8.95 0.50 6.86
C GLY A 85 9.60 0.97 8.16
N LEU A 86 10.51 0.16 8.68
CA LEU A 86 11.44 0.51 9.75
C LEU A 86 12.87 0.43 9.21
N VAL A 87 13.66 1.44 9.46
CA VAL A 87 15.10 1.46 9.17
C VAL A 87 15.84 1.09 10.43
N VAL A 88 16.78 0.15 10.34
CA VAL A 88 17.61 -0.29 11.43
C VAL A 88 19.05 0.17 11.18
N VAL A 89 19.59 0.90 12.14
CA VAL A 89 20.97 1.43 12.13
C VAL A 89 21.87 0.48 12.90
N PRO A 90 23.13 0.23 12.48
CA PRO A 90 24.10 -0.54 13.24
C PRO A 90 24.35 0.04 14.65
N ASP A 91 24.68 -0.81 15.62
CA ASP A 91 24.86 -0.43 17.03
C ASP A 91 25.98 0.59 17.29
N ASP A 92 26.96 0.62 16.41
CA ASP A 92 28.16 1.47 16.49
C ASP A 92 28.06 2.77 15.66
N MET A 93 26.86 3.04 15.09
CA MET A 93 26.61 4.21 14.25
C MET A 93 25.36 4.96 14.68
N ASP A 94 25.27 6.22 14.31
CA ASP A 94 24.10 7.06 14.50
C ASP A 94 23.34 7.26 13.18
N ILE A 95 22.03 7.50 13.26
CA ILE A 95 21.19 7.75 12.06
C ILE A 95 21.66 8.98 11.30
N GLU A 96 22.20 9.98 11.98
CA GLU A 96 22.73 11.21 11.41
C GLU A 96 23.95 10.99 10.53
N ASP A 97 24.64 9.86 10.65
CA ASP A 97 25.74 9.47 9.74
C ASP A 97 25.18 9.12 8.34
N PHE A 98 23.90 8.79 8.24
CA PHE A 98 23.24 8.40 6.99
C PHE A 98 22.27 9.45 6.46
N CYS A 99 21.43 10.02 7.35
CA CYS A 99 20.45 11.01 6.95
C CYS A 99 19.93 11.84 8.13
N PRO A 100 19.43 13.05 7.87
CA PRO A 100 18.67 13.79 8.86
C PRO A 100 17.37 13.06 9.25
N VAL A 101 16.89 13.31 10.44
CA VAL A 101 15.58 12.84 10.92
C VAL A 101 14.58 13.99 11.04
N GLN A 102 13.30 13.67 11.01
CA GLN A 102 12.23 14.66 11.09
C GLN A 102 10.98 14.09 11.76
N HIS A 103 10.09 14.97 12.21
CA HIS A 103 8.71 14.61 12.53
C HIS A 103 7.90 14.52 11.23
N PRO A 104 7.07 13.46 11.03
CA PRO A 104 6.30 13.28 9.82
C PRO A 104 5.27 14.40 9.63
N ALA A 105 5.07 14.83 8.38
CA ALA A 105 4.11 15.87 8.00
C ALA A 105 4.27 17.21 8.75
N ASP A 106 5.51 17.54 9.14
CA ASP A 106 5.85 18.76 9.90
C ASP A 106 5.06 18.91 11.22
N ASP A 107 4.67 17.79 11.84
CA ASP A 107 3.97 17.76 13.12
C ASP A 107 4.98 17.63 14.28
N PRO A 108 5.35 18.73 14.96
CA PRO A 108 6.34 18.70 16.02
C PRO A 108 5.84 18.00 17.30
N ASP A 109 4.53 17.82 17.44
CA ASP A 109 3.92 17.15 18.60
C ASP A 109 3.85 15.62 18.42
N SER A 110 4.29 15.11 17.26
CA SER A 110 4.34 13.67 17.00
C SER A 110 5.49 13.01 17.77
N ASP A 111 5.19 11.97 18.52
CA ASP A 111 6.22 11.09 19.13
C ASP A 111 7.00 10.26 18.10
N THR A 112 6.57 10.26 16.84
CA THR A 112 7.20 9.49 15.78
C THR A 112 8.31 10.30 15.12
N ILE A 113 9.48 9.69 15.00
CA ILE A 113 10.61 10.22 14.23
C ILE A 113 10.77 9.37 12.97
N THR A 114 10.91 10.04 11.83
CA THR A 114 11.15 9.39 10.53
C THR A 114 12.48 9.82 9.95
N THR A 115 13.05 8.99 9.08
CA THR A 115 14.15 9.44 8.22
C THR A 115 13.62 10.54 7.28
N HIS A 116 14.45 11.56 7.02
CA HIS A 116 14.08 12.60 6.06
C HIS A 116 14.26 12.13 4.62
N PHE A 117 15.32 11.36 4.35
CA PHE A 117 15.54 10.80 3.02
C PHE A 117 14.59 9.61 2.78
N GLU A 118 14.18 9.46 1.53
CA GLU A 118 13.51 8.25 1.09
C GLU A 118 14.47 7.05 1.18
N TYR A 119 13.92 5.90 1.59
CA TYR A 119 14.74 4.70 1.83
C TYR A 119 15.60 4.28 0.63
N HIS A 120 15.10 4.38 -0.60
CA HIS A 120 15.86 4.02 -1.81
C HIS A 120 17.18 4.77 -1.97
N CYS A 121 17.33 5.93 -1.32
CA CYS A 121 18.61 6.65 -1.30
C CYS A 121 19.63 6.03 -0.32
N MET A 122 19.21 5.10 0.53
CA MET A 122 20.01 4.53 1.62
C MET A 122 19.96 2.99 1.66
N GLU A 123 19.31 2.36 0.69
CA GLU A 123 19.05 0.90 0.73
C GLU A 123 20.30 0.04 0.69
N ASP A 124 21.38 0.57 0.13
CA ASP A 124 22.68 -0.11 0.11
C ASP A 124 23.42 -0.07 1.47
N ASN A 125 23.01 0.81 2.37
CA ASN A 125 23.73 1.08 3.63
C ASN A 125 22.97 0.63 4.87
N LEU A 126 21.63 0.63 4.82
CA LEU A 126 20.79 0.38 5.99
C LEU A 126 19.76 -0.73 5.72
N LEU A 127 19.53 -1.54 6.76
CA LEU A 127 18.49 -2.56 6.71
C LEU A 127 17.11 -1.92 6.87
N LYS A 128 16.19 -2.25 5.96
CA LYS A 128 14.77 -1.95 6.10
C LYS A 128 13.97 -3.20 6.44
N LEU A 129 13.20 -3.12 7.50
CA LEU A 129 12.19 -4.11 7.84
C LEU A 129 10.83 -3.59 7.40
N ASP A 130 10.16 -4.31 6.51
CA ASP A 130 8.81 -3.99 6.05
C ASP A 130 7.78 -4.79 6.83
N MET A 131 7.11 -4.13 7.77
CA MET A 131 6.08 -4.73 8.62
C MET A 131 4.73 -4.10 8.29
N LEU A 132 4.18 -4.46 7.14
CA LEU A 132 2.87 -4.01 6.69
C LEU A 132 1.77 -4.81 7.39
N GLY A 133 0.80 -4.11 7.97
CA GLY A 133 -0.41 -4.73 8.45
C GLY A 133 -1.24 -5.24 7.28
N HIS A 134 -1.55 -6.54 7.27
CA HIS A 134 -2.36 -7.19 6.24
C HIS A 134 -3.61 -7.80 6.87
N ASP A 135 -4.77 -7.64 6.22
CA ASP A 135 -6.05 -8.14 6.77
C ASP A 135 -6.23 -9.64 6.53
N ASP A 136 -5.71 -10.16 5.41
CA ASP A 136 -5.96 -11.54 4.98
C ASP A 136 -5.51 -12.60 5.98
N PRO A 137 -4.31 -12.53 6.59
CA PRO A 137 -3.94 -13.50 7.62
C PRO A 137 -4.87 -13.50 8.83
N THR A 138 -5.41 -12.34 9.19
CA THR A 138 -6.38 -12.21 10.28
C THR A 138 -7.73 -12.85 9.92
N MET A 139 -8.20 -12.61 8.70
CA MET A 139 -9.43 -13.21 8.17
C MET A 139 -9.30 -14.73 8.05
N ILE A 140 -8.20 -15.22 7.50
CA ILE A 140 -7.90 -16.66 7.41
C ILE A 140 -7.90 -17.30 8.79
N ARG A 141 -7.21 -16.68 9.76
CA ARG A 141 -7.18 -17.21 11.14
C ARG A 141 -8.55 -17.23 11.81
N MET A 142 -9.36 -16.21 11.57
CA MET A 142 -10.75 -16.18 12.05
C MET A 142 -11.57 -17.33 11.45
N LEU A 143 -11.45 -17.55 10.14
CA LEU A 143 -12.14 -18.65 9.45
C LEU A 143 -11.66 -20.02 9.95
N GLU A 144 -10.37 -20.22 10.17
CA GLU A 144 -9.84 -21.44 10.80
C GLU A 144 -10.48 -21.69 12.17
N ASN A 145 -10.57 -20.66 13.00
CA ASN A 145 -11.16 -20.77 14.34
C ASN A 145 -12.66 -21.08 14.31
N LEU A 146 -13.38 -20.53 13.33
CA LEU A 146 -14.84 -20.76 13.18
C LEU A 146 -15.18 -22.12 12.57
N THR A 147 -14.37 -22.59 11.62
CA THR A 147 -14.65 -23.81 10.86
C THR A 147 -13.90 -25.04 11.36
N GLY A 148 -12.82 -24.86 12.08
CA GLY A 148 -11.89 -25.93 12.47
C GLY A 148 -11.03 -26.45 11.28
N VAL A 149 -11.12 -25.82 10.12
CA VAL A 149 -10.37 -26.20 8.91
C VAL A 149 -9.03 -25.48 8.90
N ASN A 150 -7.95 -26.24 8.67
CA ASN A 150 -6.62 -25.64 8.46
C ASN A 150 -6.53 -25.09 7.04
N ALA A 151 -6.30 -23.79 6.90
CA ALA A 151 -6.23 -23.13 5.59
C ALA A 151 -5.14 -23.72 4.68
N ARG A 152 -4.03 -24.19 5.23
CA ARG A 152 -2.93 -24.83 4.47
C ARG A 152 -3.29 -26.21 3.91
N ALA A 153 -4.35 -26.83 4.42
CA ALA A 153 -4.84 -28.14 3.95
C ALA A 153 -5.94 -28.02 2.88
N ILE A 154 -6.39 -26.80 2.56
CA ILE A 154 -7.40 -26.55 1.54
C ILE A 154 -6.79 -26.74 0.16
N PRO A 155 -7.37 -27.61 -0.71
CA PRO A 155 -6.89 -27.77 -2.07
C PRO A 155 -7.12 -26.49 -2.88
N LEU A 156 -6.16 -26.11 -3.73
CA LEU A 156 -6.22 -24.91 -4.56
C LEU A 156 -6.90 -25.14 -5.92
N ASP A 157 -7.34 -26.35 -6.19
CA ASP A 157 -7.92 -26.80 -7.45
C ASP A 157 -9.42 -27.13 -7.36
N ASP A 158 -10.10 -26.69 -6.30
CA ASP A 158 -11.53 -26.85 -6.16
C ASP A 158 -12.28 -26.12 -7.28
N PRO A 159 -13.05 -26.84 -8.14
CA PRO A 159 -13.67 -26.22 -9.32
C PRO A 159 -14.70 -25.15 -9.00
N ASP A 160 -15.47 -25.32 -7.93
CA ASP A 160 -16.51 -24.37 -7.53
C ASP A 160 -15.84 -23.08 -7.03
N THR A 161 -14.80 -23.19 -6.22
CA THR A 161 -14.01 -22.04 -5.77
C THR A 161 -13.33 -21.32 -6.94
N MET A 162 -12.73 -22.07 -7.87
CA MET A 162 -12.12 -21.46 -9.05
C MET A 162 -13.14 -20.78 -9.96
N SER A 163 -14.35 -21.29 -10.03
CA SER A 163 -15.42 -20.68 -10.83
C SER A 163 -15.81 -19.27 -10.36
N ILE A 164 -15.54 -18.91 -9.09
CA ILE A 164 -15.82 -17.58 -8.52
C ILE A 164 -15.07 -16.47 -9.26
N PHE A 165 -13.88 -16.76 -9.78
CA PHE A 165 -13.08 -15.79 -10.52
C PHE A 165 -13.67 -15.43 -11.89
N ILE A 166 -14.48 -16.29 -12.49
CA ILE A 166 -15.07 -16.09 -13.83
C ILE A 166 -16.58 -15.93 -13.82
N SER A 167 -17.26 -16.36 -12.75
CA SER A 167 -18.72 -16.35 -12.64
C SER A 167 -19.15 -16.19 -11.18
N SER A 168 -20.35 -15.72 -10.98
CA SER A 168 -20.97 -15.63 -9.65
C SER A 168 -22.01 -16.73 -9.39
N LYS A 169 -22.21 -17.66 -10.33
CA LYS A 169 -23.27 -18.70 -10.28
C LYS A 169 -23.20 -19.56 -9.02
N VAL A 170 -22.02 -20.02 -8.64
CA VAL A 170 -21.83 -20.86 -7.45
C VAL A 170 -22.20 -20.15 -6.15
N LEU A 171 -22.22 -18.80 -6.16
CA LEU A 171 -22.66 -17.97 -5.03
C LEU A 171 -24.16 -17.68 -5.06
N GLY A 172 -24.91 -18.22 -6.03
CA GLY A 172 -26.34 -18.11 -6.12
C GLY A 172 -26.89 -16.84 -6.77
N TYR A 173 -26.05 -16.06 -7.46
CA TYR A 173 -26.47 -14.89 -8.24
C TYR A 173 -25.78 -14.85 -9.62
N GLU A 174 -26.41 -14.18 -10.57
CA GLU A 174 -25.85 -13.95 -11.91
C GLU A 174 -26.03 -12.49 -12.32
N ASN A 175 -24.98 -11.90 -12.88
CA ASN A 175 -25.01 -10.56 -13.50
C ASN A 175 -25.63 -9.47 -12.62
N ASP A 176 -25.23 -9.41 -11.35
CA ASP A 176 -25.65 -8.33 -10.46
C ASP A 176 -25.07 -6.99 -10.94
N GLU A 177 -25.90 -5.94 -10.97
CA GLU A 177 -25.49 -4.60 -11.46
C GLU A 177 -24.39 -3.97 -10.61
N VAL A 178 -24.33 -4.28 -9.32
CA VAL A 178 -23.37 -3.72 -8.38
C VAL A 178 -22.13 -4.62 -8.24
N LEU A 179 -22.35 -5.92 -8.06
CA LEU A 179 -21.30 -6.90 -7.83
C LEU A 179 -20.60 -7.35 -9.12
N GLY A 180 -21.28 -7.19 -10.27
CA GLY A 180 -20.76 -7.55 -11.58
C GLY A 180 -20.86 -9.04 -11.90
N PRO A 181 -20.21 -9.50 -12.99
CA PRO A 181 -20.39 -10.85 -13.51
C PRO A 181 -19.55 -11.91 -12.77
N THR A 182 -18.59 -11.52 -11.94
CA THR A 182 -17.73 -12.44 -11.20
C THR A 182 -18.02 -12.42 -9.71
N GLY A 183 -17.71 -13.51 -9.01
CA GLY A 183 -17.80 -13.58 -7.54
C GLY A 183 -16.63 -12.95 -6.79
N ALA A 184 -15.68 -12.36 -7.48
CA ALA A 184 -14.40 -11.89 -6.92
C ALA A 184 -14.48 -10.61 -6.08
N VAL A 185 -15.65 -9.99 -5.95
CA VAL A 185 -15.81 -8.69 -5.25
C VAL A 185 -15.39 -8.72 -3.78
N ALA A 186 -15.51 -9.86 -3.12
CA ALA A 186 -15.10 -10.03 -1.72
C ALA A 186 -13.68 -10.63 -1.55
N ILE A 187 -12.99 -10.92 -2.65
CA ILE A 187 -11.63 -11.49 -2.60
C ILE A 187 -10.64 -10.31 -2.57
N PRO A 188 -9.80 -10.21 -1.53
CA PRO A 188 -8.75 -9.20 -1.46
C PRO A 188 -7.87 -9.22 -2.71
N GLU A 189 -7.37 -8.05 -3.10
CA GLU A 189 -6.57 -7.81 -4.32
C GLU A 189 -7.36 -7.99 -5.65
N PHE A 190 -8.41 -8.84 -5.68
CA PHE A 190 -9.26 -9.07 -6.86
C PHE A 190 -10.55 -8.24 -6.88
N ASN A 191 -10.81 -7.45 -5.86
CA ASN A 191 -12.05 -6.71 -5.68
C ASN A 191 -12.12 -5.36 -6.43
N THR A 192 -11.01 -4.87 -7.01
CA THR A 192 -11.00 -3.61 -7.77
C THR A 192 -11.70 -3.77 -9.11
N ARG A 193 -12.27 -2.69 -9.65
CA ARG A 193 -12.89 -2.72 -10.97
C ARG A 193 -11.91 -3.18 -12.06
N PHE A 194 -10.66 -2.77 -11.96
CA PHE A 194 -9.61 -3.13 -12.89
C PHE A 194 -9.32 -4.64 -12.88
N THR A 195 -9.07 -5.20 -11.69
CA THR A 195 -8.75 -6.64 -11.56
C THR A 195 -9.93 -7.53 -11.92
N ARG A 196 -11.16 -7.14 -11.56
CA ARG A 196 -12.37 -7.86 -11.99
C ARG A 196 -12.56 -7.84 -13.50
N GLN A 197 -12.23 -6.73 -14.17
CA GLN A 197 -12.26 -6.70 -15.63
C GLN A 197 -11.19 -7.63 -16.25
N MET A 198 -9.99 -7.68 -15.67
CA MET A 198 -8.97 -8.65 -16.10
C MET A 198 -9.46 -10.09 -15.99
N LEU A 199 -10.16 -10.45 -14.91
CA LEU A 199 -10.73 -11.79 -14.76
C LEU A 199 -11.79 -12.09 -15.84
N VAL A 200 -12.62 -11.12 -16.19
CA VAL A 200 -13.60 -11.25 -17.29
C VAL A 200 -12.90 -11.47 -18.64
N ASP A 201 -11.80 -10.77 -18.87
CA ASP A 201 -11.08 -10.82 -20.14
C ASP A 201 -10.21 -12.08 -20.28
N THR A 202 -9.58 -12.52 -19.20
CA THR A 202 -8.65 -13.66 -19.20
C THR A 202 -9.30 -15.01 -18.96
N GLN A 203 -10.46 -15.07 -18.28
CA GLN A 203 -11.19 -16.29 -17.97
C GLN A 203 -10.27 -17.39 -17.38
N PRO A 204 -9.61 -17.15 -16.23
CA PRO A 204 -8.67 -18.11 -15.65
C PRO A 204 -9.35 -19.43 -15.32
N LYS A 205 -8.67 -20.57 -15.59
CA LYS A 205 -9.22 -21.92 -15.39
C LYS A 205 -8.57 -22.66 -14.23
N ASP A 206 -7.42 -22.25 -13.84
CA ASP A 206 -6.61 -22.87 -12.79
C ASP A 206 -5.73 -21.83 -12.09
N PHE A 207 -4.97 -22.27 -11.13
CA PHE A 207 -4.10 -21.45 -10.29
C PHE A 207 -2.66 -21.32 -10.82
N VAL A 208 -2.39 -21.87 -11.98
CA VAL A 208 -1.04 -21.91 -12.61
C VAL A 208 -0.91 -20.84 -13.68
#